data_729b029a90d830f2b8414002d9153e6a
#
_entry.id   729b029a90d830f2b8414002d9153e6a
#
_cell.length_a   1.000
_cell.length_b   1.000
_cell.length_c   1.000
_cell.angle_alpha   90.00
_cell.angle_beta   90.00
_cell.angle_gamma   90.00
#
_symmetry.space_group_name_H-M   'P 1'
#
loop_
_entity.id
_entity.type
_entity.pdbx_description
1 polymer ?
#
loop_
_entity_poly.entity_id
_entity_poly.type
_entity_poly.pdbx_seq_one_letter_code
_entity_poly.pdbx_strand_id
1 'polypeptide(L)'
;MRVFIRPGFIVTPEEIIENKGIYADITNGRIVSISDYYEKADVEIVLPKNTIAFPGFINAHDHLLGSYWPRVGEGPHITWKTWDDALKASPLYKERSKIPNFYLYLLGAYKNLISGVTTVMDHIPHKVNDNFINKLPIRVIKNYTLAHEVSKYDLKWGDGVDVEHKRAVENDFPFVTHIEEGFDEESLKGIDYLKQYGALTEHTVMVHGLGLSDEDLDDIAKAKAHLVTCPVSNYFMFKTIARLKEWFARDINVSLGTDSPMSGSINILEEIKFLKMAYKSKYGEDIDDRTILFMITKNPAKAFRINKDFGYIKPGYIADITIVKFKGDIYSSIVNAWFNDIEMVIMGGKVVYAFSEYEEIFKKFYSQGNFSKVILDRKERLIIGDLNTIMKQVYGFLGFKKELPFIPIELEY
;
A
#
# COMPACT_ATOMS: atom_id res chain seq x y z
N MET A 1 -23.62 -4.58 15.35
CA MET A 1 -23.95 -3.17 15.01
C MET A 1 -23.87 -3.05 13.50
N ARG A 2 -24.96 -2.60 12.89
CA ARG A 2 -25.06 -2.40 11.45
C ARG A 2 -24.75 -0.95 11.07
N VAL A 3 -23.98 -0.77 10.02
CA VAL A 3 -23.61 0.53 9.45
C VAL A 3 -24.17 0.62 8.04
N PHE A 4 -24.78 1.72 7.70
CA PHE A 4 -25.21 2.06 6.35
C PHE A 4 -24.36 3.20 5.82
N ILE A 5 -23.73 3.02 4.65
CA ILE A 5 -22.84 3.99 4.02
C ILE A 5 -23.45 4.32 2.65
N ARG A 6 -23.82 5.58 2.41
CA ARG A 6 -24.44 6.03 1.16
C ARG A 6 -23.58 7.09 0.49
N PRO A 7 -22.68 6.72 -0.43
CA PRO A 7 -21.95 7.64 -1.30
C PRO A 7 -22.80 8.06 -2.52
N GLY A 8 -22.26 8.92 -3.37
CA GLY A 8 -22.85 9.19 -4.69
C GLY A 8 -22.67 8.04 -5.66
N PHE A 9 -21.47 7.45 -5.67
CA PHE A 9 -21.09 6.33 -6.53
C PHE A 9 -20.39 5.23 -5.73
N ILE A 10 -20.61 3.98 -6.11
CA ILE A 10 -19.88 2.82 -5.61
C ILE A 10 -19.15 2.20 -6.80
N VAL A 11 -17.84 2.07 -6.72
CA VAL A 11 -17.01 1.44 -7.76
C VAL A 11 -16.62 0.05 -7.32
N THR A 12 -17.03 -0.95 -8.11
CA THR A 12 -16.53 -2.32 -8.01
C THR A 12 -15.60 -2.60 -9.19
N PRO A 13 -14.80 -3.67 -9.19
CA PRO A 13 -14.03 -4.06 -10.37
C PRO A 13 -14.89 -4.37 -11.60
N GLU A 14 -16.17 -4.77 -11.39
CA GLU A 14 -17.09 -5.16 -12.44
C GLU A 14 -17.91 -3.98 -12.97
N GLU A 15 -18.36 -3.09 -12.09
CA GLU A 15 -19.33 -2.05 -12.42
C GLU A 15 -19.25 -0.79 -11.56
N ILE A 16 -19.88 0.27 -12.02
CA ILE A 16 -20.15 1.49 -11.27
C ILE A 16 -21.63 1.47 -10.89
N ILE A 17 -21.93 1.63 -9.61
CA ILE A 17 -23.29 1.59 -9.05
C ILE A 17 -23.63 2.97 -8.50
N GLU A 18 -24.80 3.49 -8.90
CA GLU A 18 -25.33 4.76 -8.44
C GLU A 18 -26.56 4.57 -7.54
N ASN A 19 -26.80 5.57 -6.68
CA ASN A 19 -28.01 5.68 -5.85
C ASN A 19 -28.24 4.49 -4.90
N LYS A 20 -27.21 3.71 -4.59
CA LYS A 20 -27.27 2.62 -3.59
C LYS A 20 -26.42 2.94 -2.39
N GLY A 21 -26.67 2.20 -1.31
CA GLY A 21 -25.87 2.23 -0.08
C GLY A 21 -25.26 0.86 0.20
N ILE A 22 -24.18 0.86 0.98
CA ILE A 22 -23.46 -0.31 1.44
C ILE A 22 -23.88 -0.58 2.88
N TYR A 23 -24.42 -1.76 3.15
CA TYR A 23 -24.65 -2.24 4.52
C TYR A 23 -23.47 -3.09 4.98
N ALA A 24 -22.91 -2.75 6.12
CA ALA A 24 -21.85 -3.52 6.76
C ALA A 24 -22.23 -3.91 8.18
N ASP A 25 -21.80 -5.09 8.62
CA ASP A 25 -21.87 -5.51 10.02
C ASP A 25 -20.47 -5.41 10.63
N ILE A 26 -20.30 -4.50 11.59
CA ILE A 26 -19.00 -4.28 12.24
C ILE A 26 -18.62 -5.40 13.22
N THR A 27 -19.52 -6.32 13.57
CA THR A 27 -19.23 -7.47 14.43
C THR A 27 -18.21 -8.40 13.77
N ASN A 28 -18.37 -8.60 12.45
CA ASN A 28 -17.46 -9.39 11.62
C ASN A 28 -16.68 -8.54 10.59
N GLY A 29 -16.97 -7.23 10.51
CA GLY A 29 -16.32 -6.29 9.61
C GLY A 29 -16.69 -6.46 8.13
N ARG A 30 -17.82 -7.13 7.80
CA ARG A 30 -18.16 -7.52 6.42
C ARG A 30 -19.31 -6.72 5.83
N ILE A 31 -19.27 -6.55 4.51
CA ILE A 31 -20.39 -6.04 3.71
C ILE A 31 -21.49 -7.10 3.71
N VAL A 32 -22.69 -6.70 4.10
CA VAL A 32 -23.89 -7.54 4.11
C VAL A 32 -24.62 -7.46 2.78
N SER A 33 -24.85 -6.23 2.30
CA SER A 33 -25.57 -5.99 1.03
C SER A 33 -25.20 -4.64 0.43
N ILE A 34 -25.51 -4.48 -0.87
CA ILE A 34 -25.50 -3.20 -1.60
C ILE A 34 -26.93 -3.03 -2.12
N SER A 35 -27.65 -2.03 -1.64
CA SER A 35 -29.07 -1.87 -1.91
C SER A 35 -29.51 -0.40 -1.94
N ASP A 36 -30.55 -0.11 -2.69
CA ASP A 36 -31.32 1.13 -2.64
C ASP A 36 -32.40 1.10 -1.53
N TYR A 37 -32.72 -0.09 -1.06
CA TYR A 37 -33.67 -0.30 0.02
C TYR A 37 -33.05 0.09 1.35
N TYR A 38 -33.74 0.99 2.07
CA TYR A 38 -33.31 1.46 3.39
C TYR A 38 -33.81 0.49 4.47
N GLU A 39 -32.88 -0.24 5.08
CA GLU A 39 -33.12 -0.91 6.37
C GLU A 39 -32.51 -0.06 7.50
N LYS A 40 -33.19 0.01 8.63
CA LYS A 40 -32.70 0.75 9.78
C LYS A 40 -31.29 0.26 10.21
N ALA A 41 -30.32 1.15 10.19
CA ALA A 41 -28.97 0.90 10.68
C ALA A 41 -28.72 1.58 12.03
N ASP A 42 -27.76 1.06 12.80
CA ASP A 42 -27.37 1.67 14.08
C ASP A 42 -26.56 2.95 13.86
N VAL A 43 -25.81 2.99 12.76
CA VAL A 43 -25.07 4.16 12.28
C VAL A 43 -25.34 4.38 10.80
N GLU A 44 -25.69 5.61 10.45
CA GLU A 44 -25.92 6.03 9.08
C GLU A 44 -24.86 7.06 8.67
N ILE A 45 -24.19 6.80 7.54
CA ILE A 45 -23.18 7.66 6.95
C ILE A 45 -23.68 8.07 5.56
N VAL A 46 -24.41 9.19 5.53
CA VAL A 46 -24.89 9.77 4.26
C VAL A 46 -23.89 10.80 3.80
N LEU A 47 -23.25 10.52 2.68
CA LEU A 47 -22.20 11.36 2.10
C LEU A 47 -22.78 12.27 1.00
N PRO A 48 -22.07 13.35 0.64
CA PRO A 48 -22.43 14.18 -0.50
C PRO A 48 -22.54 13.35 -1.79
N LYS A 49 -23.47 13.71 -2.69
CA LYS A 49 -23.68 13.02 -3.96
C LYS A 49 -22.45 13.00 -4.89
N ASN A 50 -21.53 13.96 -4.70
CA ASN A 50 -20.27 14.05 -5.42
C ASN A 50 -19.14 13.28 -4.72
N THR A 51 -19.42 12.09 -4.21
CA THR A 51 -18.43 11.19 -3.60
C THR A 51 -18.43 9.82 -4.28
N ILE A 52 -17.26 9.19 -4.30
CA ILE A 52 -17.02 7.86 -4.87
C ILE A 52 -16.48 6.96 -3.77
N ALA A 53 -17.17 5.86 -3.47
CA ALA A 53 -16.69 4.78 -2.63
C ALA A 53 -16.09 3.67 -3.50
N PHE A 54 -14.90 3.19 -3.15
CA PHE A 54 -14.22 2.10 -3.83
C PHE A 54 -13.47 1.24 -2.79
N PRO A 55 -12.99 0.01 -3.15
CA PRO A 55 -12.24 -0.82 -2.21
C PRO A 55 -11.03 -0.07 -1.66
N GLY A 56 -10.82 -0.11 -0.36
CA GLY A 56 -9.65 0.51 0.25
C GLY A 56 -8.35 0.10 -0.44
N PHE A 57 -7.44 1.02 -0.65
CA PHE A 57 -6.19 0.74 -1.34
C PHE A 57 -5.37 -0.31 -0.61
N ILE A 58 -4.72 -1.16 -1.37
CA ILE A 58 -3.74 -2.14 -0.91
C ILE A 58 -2.38 -1.72 -1.44
N ASN A 59 -1.49 -1.26 -0.56
CA ASN A 59 -0.10 -0.97 -0.89
C ASN A 59 0.67 -2.30 -0.97
N ALA A 60 1.06 -2.68 -2.18
CA ALA A 60 1.62 -4.00 -2.45
C ALA A 60 3.07 -4.19 -2.00
N HIS A 61 3.78 -3.11 -1.63
CA HIS A 61 5.14 -3.18 -1.12
C HIS A 61 5.51 -1.90 -0.38
N ASP A 62 5.88 -2.06 0.85
CA ASP A 62 6.41 -1.00 1.72
C ASP A 62 7.43 -1.63 2.70
N HIS A 63 8.32 -0.83 3.22
CA HIS A 63 9.13 -1.12 4.38
C HIS A 63 8.77 -0.11 5.48
N LEU A 64 7.75 -0.45 6.31
CA LEU A 64 7.25 0.46 7.35
C LEU A 64 8.35 0.94 8.30
N LEU A 65 9.31 0.07 8.58
CA LEU A 65 10.51 0.39 9.36
C LEU A 65 11.38 1.46 8.69
N GLY A 66 11.29 1.63 7.37
CA GLY A 66 11.99 2.64 6.57
C GLY A 66 11.30 4.01 6.52
N SER A 67 10.26 4.25 7.33
CA SER A 67 9.48 5.50 7.30
C SER A 67 10.25 6.68 7.86
N TYR A 68 11.15 7.23 7.05
CA TYR A 68 11.98 8.40 7.37
C TYR A 68 12.22 9.25 6.12
N TRP A 69 12.76 10.46 6.28
CA TRP A 69 12.96 11.44 5.20
C TRP A 69 14.22 12.29 5.44
N PRO A 70 14.90 12.82 4.42
CA PRO A 70 14.65 12.66 2.98
C PRO A 70 15.15 11.33 2.41
N ARG A 71 14.92 11.12 1.08
CA ARG A 71 15.54 10.04 0.31
C ARG A 71 17.06 10.13 0.38
N VAL A 72 17.73 8.99 0.33
CA VAL A 72 19.19 8.89 0.47
C VAL A 72 19.81 8.13 -0.67
N GLY A 73 20.98 8.55 -1.14
CA GLY A 73 21.76 7.82 -2.13
C GLY A 73 21.16 7.88 -3.52
N GLU A 74 21.00 9.09 -4.07
CA GLU A 74 20.49 9.27 -5.42
C GLU A 74 21.39 8.58 -6.48
N GLY A 75 20.75 7.74 -7.33
CA GLY A 75 21.43 6.99 -8.38
C GLY A 75 21.97 7.85 -9.56
N PRO A 76 22.43 7.20 -10.63
CA PRO A 76 22.14 5.80 -10.94
C PRO A 76 23.02 4.79 -10.18
N HIS A 77 22.39 3.82 -9.55
CA HIS A 77 23.06 2.66 -8.96
C HIS A 77 23.10 1.50 -9.98
N ILE A 78 24.03 0.57 -9.80
CA ILE A 78 24.09 -0.67 -10.60
C ILE A 78 23.17 -1.73 -9.99
N THR A 79 23.13 -1.81 -8.65
CA THR A 79 22.32 -2.74 -7.88
C THR A 79 21.73 -2.05 -6.65
N TRP A 80 20.64 -2.60 -6.09
CA TRP A 80 20.10 -2.14 -4.81
C TRP A 80 21.15 -2.16 -3.69
N LYS A 81 22.11 -3.10 -3.75
CA LYS A 81 23.16 -3.26 -2.72
C LYS A 81 24.04 -2.02 -2.62
N THR A 82 24.38 -1.39 -3.75
CA THR A 82 25.17 -0.15 -3.74
C THR A 82 24.40 1.03 -3.15
N TRP A 83 23.07 1.06 -3.33
CA TRP A 83 22.20 2.01 -2.65
C TRP A 83 22.12 1.74 -1.14
N ASP A 84 21.94 0.49 -0.72
CA ASP A 84 21.88 0.08 0.69
C ASP A 84 23.18 0.46 1.45
N ASP A 85 24.34 0.31 0.81
CA ASP A 85 25.61 0.76 1.36
C ASP A 85 25.65 2.29 1.54
N ALA A 86 25.16 3.06 0.56
CA ALA A 86 25.04 4.51 0.66
C ALA A 86 24.05 4.94 1.76
N LEU A 87 22.91 4.25 1.87
CA LEU A 87 21.92 4.46 2.92
C LEU A 87 22.53 4.25 4.30
N LYS A 88 23.17 3.11 4.53
CA LYS A 88 23.79 2.74 5.83
C LYS A 88 24.95 3.66 6.23
N ALA A 89 25.67 4.20 5.28
CA ALA A 89 26.72 5.19 5.51
C ALA A 89 26.18 6.60 5.85
N SER A 90 24.92 6.86 5.53
CA SER A 90 24.30 8.19 5.67
C SER A 90 24.12 8.62 7.13
N PRO A 91 24.37 9.91 7.46
CA PRO A 91 23.95 10.49 8.75
C PRO A 91 22.46 10.36 9.02
N LEU A 92 21.60 10.37 7.98
CA LEU A 92 20.15 10.21 8.10
C LEU A 92 19.75 8.81 8.58
N TYR A 93 20.49 7.78 8.22
CA TYR A 93 20.28 6.44 8.75
C TYR A 93 20.54 6.37 10.26
N LYS A 94 21.62 7.02 10.71
CA LYS A 94 21.95 7.15 12.15
C LYS A 94 20.91 8.01 12.89
N GLU A 95 20.41 9.06 12.25
CA GLU A 95 19.36 9.91 12.81
C GLU A 95 18.05 9.11 12.99
N ARG A 96 17.61 8.39 11.96
CA ARG A 96 16.45 7.49 12.03
C ARG A 96 16.58 6.47 13.15
N SER A 97 17.76 5.91 13.38
CA SER A 97 18.00 4.86 14.39
C SER A 97 17.81 5.33 15.83
N LYS A 98 17.67 6.64 16.08
CA LYS A 98 17.28 7.18 17.39
C LYS A 98 15.80 6.95 17.70
N ILE A 99 14.96 6.73 16.67
CA ILE A 99 13.52 6.48 16.83
C ILE A 99 13.32 4.99 17.09
N PRO A 100 12.66 4.58 18.19
CA PRO A 100 12.32 3.17 18.41
C PRO A 100 11.48 2.61 17.26
N ASN A 101 11.72 1.35 16.88
CA ASN A 101 11.09 0.70 15.72
C ASN A 101 9.56 0.83 15.74
N PHE A 102 8.92 0.70 16.89
CA PHE A 102 7.46 0.83 16.99
C PHE A 102 6.95 2.18 16.47
N TYR A 103 7.66 3.27 16.73
CA TYR A 103 7.27 4.60 16.22
C TYR A 103 7.50 4.73 14.72
N LEU A 104 8.55 4.11 14.16
CA LEU A 104 8.75 4.04 12.71
C LEU A 104 7.60 3.26 12.04
N TYR A 105 7.16 2.15 12.65
CA TYR A 105 5.99 1.40 12.21
C TYR A 105 4.70 2.24 12.27
N LEU A 106 4.51 3.01 13.34
CA LEU A 106 3.37 3.93 13.45
C LEU A 106 3.41 5.01 12.36
N LEU A 107 4.57 5.63 12.12
CA LEU A 107 4.74 6.61 11.04
C LEU A 107 4.37 6.01 9.68
N GLY A 108 4.88 4.80 9.37
CA GLY A 108 4.55 4.09 8.14
C GLY A 108 3.07 3.74 8.04
N ALA A 109 2.44 3.34 9.14
CA ALA A 109 1.02 3.03 9.17
C ALA A 109 0.16 4.28 8.92
N TYR A 110 0.45 5.39 9.59
CA TYR A 110 -0.28 6.63 9.38
C TYR A 110 -0.04 7.23 7.98
N LYS A 111 1.18 7.15 7.45
CA LYS A 111 1.50 7.48 6.04
C LYS A 111 0.54 6.78 5.07
N ASN A 112 0.33 5.51 5.27
CA ASN A 112 -0.57 4.70 4.46
C ASN A 112 -2.04 5.09 4.69
N LEU A 113 -2.49 5.17 5.95
CA LEU A 113 -3.89 5.46 6.31
C LEU A 113 -4.39 6.79 5.73
N ILE A 114 -3.64 7.88 5.92
CA ILE A 114 -4.04 9.22 5.44
C ILE A 114 -4.03 9.36 3.92
N SER A 115 -3.43 8.41 3.21
CA SER A 115 -3.45 8.33 1.75
C SER A 115 -4.50 7.36 1.20
N GLY A 116 -5.40 6.84 2.05
CA GLY A 116 -6.50 5.96 1.64
C GLY A 116 -6.17 4.48 1.60
N VAL A 117 -4.98 4.09 2.05
CA VAL A 117 -4.57 2.68 2.15
C VAL A 117 -5.18 2.07 3.40
N THR A 118 -5.83 0.92 3.26
CA THR A 118 -6.37 0.12 4.37
C THR A 118 -5.53 -1.11 4.68
N THR A 119 -4.77 -1.59 3.69
CA THR A 119 -3.96 -2.80 3.81
C THR A 119 -2.59 -2.59 3.17
N VAL A 120 -1.52 -3.07 3.82
CA VAL A 120 -0.14 -2.96 3.33
C VAL A 120 0.60 -4.29 3.42
N MET A 121 1.42 -4.58 2.41
CA MET A 121 2.46 -5.59 2.48
C MET A 121 3.75 -4.95 2.98
N ASP A 122 4.10 -5.23 4.23
CA ASP A 122 5.37 -4.84 4.85
C ASP A 122 6.40 -5.95 4.61
N HIS A 123 7.27 -5.77 3.62
CA HIS A 123 8.27 -6.79 3.25
C HIS A 123 9.43 -6.78 4.25
N ILE A 124 9.17 -7.31 5.44
CA ILE A 124 10.11 -7.41 6.57
C ILE A 124 9.96 -8.80 7.22
N PRO A 125 11.04 -9.41 7.75
CA PRO A 125 10.96 -10.69 8.45
C PRO A 125 9.98 -10.67 9.62
N HIS A 126 9.18 -11.74 9.77
CA HIS A 126 8.21 -11.92 10.86
C HIS A 126 8.79 -11.67 12.26
N LYS A 127 10.03 -12.15 12.50
CA LYS A 127 10.73 -11.91 13.79
C LYS A 127 10.89 -10.43 14.15
N VAL A 128 10.81 -9.53 13.16
CA VAL A 128 10.90 -8.08 13.34
C VAL A 128 9.52 -7.46 13.47
N ASN A 129 8.61 -7.70 12.50
CA ASN A 129 7.38 -6.94 12.38
C ASN A 129 6.20 -7.49 13.22
N ASP A 130 6.13 -8.79 13.52
CA ASP A 130 5.02 -9.41 14.26
C ASP A 130 4.78 -8.78 15.64
N ASN A 131 5.81 -8.22 16.26
CA ASN A 131 5.71 -7.52 17.54
C ASN A 131 4.89 -6.22 17.46
N PHE A 132 4.73 -5.65 16.27
CA PHE A 132 4.17 -4.32 16.06
C PHE A 132 2.87 -4.32 15.28
N ILE A 133 2.75 -5.16 14.24
CA ILE A 133 1.70 -5.08 13.21
C ILE A 133 0.27 -5.17 13.76
N ASN A 134 0.06 -5.87 14.88
CA ASN A 134 -1.25 -5.96 15.54
C ASN A 134 -1.70 -4.68 16.26
N LYS A 135 -0.80 -3.70 16.43
CA LYS A 135 -1.02 -2.45 17.17
C LYS A 135 -1.14 -1.25 16.23
N LEU A 136 -1.04 -1.47 14.92
CA LEU A 136 -1.06 -0.41 13.93
C LEU A 136 -2.49 -0.01 13.55
N PRO A 137 -2.71 1.26 13.15
CA PRO A 137 -4.02 1.76 12.75
C PRO A 137 -4.45 1.32 11.34
N ILE A 138 -3.70 0.44 10.69
CA ILE A 138 -4.01 -0.17 9.39
C ILE A 138 -3.83 -1.68 9.46
N ARG A 139 -4.30 -2.39 8.44
CA ARG A 139 -4.06 -3.81 8.28
C ARG A 139 -2.69 -4.05 7.64
N VAL A 140 -1.90 -4.94 8.23
CA VAL A 140 -0.69 -5.48 7.60
C VAL A 140 -0.96 -6.93 7.20
N ILE A 141 -0.55 -7.33 6.01
CA ILE A 141 -0.63 -8.72 5.56
C ILE A 141 0.28 -9.57 6.44
N LYS A 142 -0.29 -10.63 7.05
CA LYS A 142 0.42 -11.46 8.03
C LYS A 142 0.85 -12.81 7.47
N ASN A 143 0.04 -13.36 6.59
CA ASN A 143 0.25 -14.69 6.04
C ASN A 143 1.08 -14.58 4.77
N TYR A 144 2.38 -14.67 4.89
CA TYR A 144 3.35 -14.68 3.79
C TYR A 144 4.61 -15.41 4.22
N THR A 145 5.41 -15.83 3.26
CA THR A 145 6.80 -16.21 3.44
C THR A 145 7.68 -15.31 2.59
N LEU A 146 8.97 -15.23 2.88
CA LEU A 146 9.81 -14.27 2.18
C LEU A 146 11.27 -14.71 2.03
N ALA A 147 11.90 -14.19 0.98
CA ALA A 147 13.33 -13.93 0.94
C ALA A 147 13.53 -12.43 0.74
N HIS A 148 14.67 -11.87 1.15
CA HIS A 148 14.96 -10.47 0.85
C HIS A 148 15.05 -10.29 -0.68
N GLU A 149 15.90 -11.07 -1.32
CA GLU A 149 16.12 -11.08 -2.76
C GLU A 149 16.56 -12.46 -3.23
N VAL A 150 16.35 -12.76 -4.51
CA VAL A 150 16.80 -14.00 -5.14
C VAL A 150 18.12 -13.76 -5.88
N SER A 151 19.20 -13.58 -5.14
CA SER A 151 20.56 -13.42 -5.65
C SER A 151 21.59 -13.72 -4.55
N LYS A 152 22.86 -13.61 -4.86
CA LYS A 152 23.95 -13.67 -3.86
C LYS A 152 23.96 -12.48 -2.90
N TYR A 153 23.23 -11.42 -3.23
CA TYR A 153 23.09 -10.22 -2.37
C TYR A 153 22.03 -10.38 -1.28
N ASP A 154 21.31 -11.50 -1.25
CA ASP A 154 20.26 -11.77 -0.26
C ASP A 154 20.71 -11.56 1.19
N LEU A 155 19.93 -10.80 1.97
CA LEU A 155 20.21 -10.47 3.38
C LEU A 155 19.86 -11.61 4.37
N LYS A 156 19.51 -12.80 3.88
CA LYS A 156 19.14 -13.97 4.70
C LYS A 156 17.96 -13.69 5.63
N TRP A 157 16.90 -13.14 5.06
CA TRP A 157 15.69 -12.81 5.84
C TRP A 157 14.84 -14.02 6.18
N GLY A 158 14.89 -15.08 5.39
CA GLY A 158 14.21 -16.35 5.60
C GLY A 158 15.22 -17.50 5.70
N ASP A 159 14.69 -18.73 5.65
CA ASP A 159 15.49 -19.98 5.73
C ASP A 159 16.02 -20.44 4.35
N GLY A 160 15.86 -19.61 3.33
CA GLY A 160 16.25 -19.89 1.94
C GLY A 160 15.03 -19.94 1.02
N VAL A 161 15.25 -19.61 -0.26
CA VAL A 161 14.19 -19.46 -1.28
C VAL A 161 13.35 -20.74 -1.43
N ASP A 162 13.99 -21.88 -1.52
CA ASP A 162 13.34 -23.21 -1.68
C ASP A 162 12.48 -23.56 -0.46
N VAL A 163 12.99 -23.32 0.76
CA VAL A 163 12.30 -23.60 2.01
C VAL A 163 11.11 -22.68 2.20
N GLU A 164 11.30 -21.39 1.99
CA GLU A 164 10.25 -20.38 2.15
C GLU A 164 9.15 -20.53 1.10
N HIS A 165 9.51 -20.79 -0.16
CA HIS A 165 8.55 -21.08 -1.21
C HIS A 165 7.73 -22.35 -0.93
N LYS A 166 8.39 -23.42 -0.48
CA LYS A 166 7.68 -24.64 -0.09
C LYS A 166 6.65 -24.39 1.02
N ARG A 167 7.04 -23.62 2.06
CA ARG A 167 6.11 -23.20 3.13
C ARG A 167 4.94 -22.38 2.59
N ALA A 168 5.18 -21.50 1.62
CA ALA A 168 4.13 -20.72 0.97
C ALA A 168 3.09 -21.63 0.31
N VAL A 169 3.55 -22.59 -0.49
CA VAL A 169 2.67 -23.57 -1.17
C VAL A 169 1.88 -24.42 -0.18
N GLU A 170 2.54 -24.96 0.85
CA GLU A 170 1.91 -25.82 1.86
C GLU A 170 0.82 -25.11 2.67
N ASN A 171 0.93 -23.79 2.88
CA ASN A 171 0.00 -23.00 3.68
C ASN A 171 -0.95 -22.12 2.85
N ASP A 172 -0.89 -22.19 1.53
CA ASP A 172 -1.62 -21.29 0.61
C ASP A 172 -1.29 -19.80 0.84
N PHE A 173 0.00 -19.49 1.10
CA PHE A 173 0.51 -18.14 1.30
C PHE A 173 1.24 -17.62 0.05
N PRO A 174 1.43 -16.30 -0.11
CA PRO A 174 2.39 -15.75 -1.06
C PRO A 174 3.82 -15.94 -0.54
N PHE A 175 4.74 -16.24 -1.45
CA PHE A 175 6.18 -16.11 -1.27
C PHE A 175 6.62 -14.77 -1.88
N VAL A 176 7.16 -13.86 -1.08
CA VAL A 176 7.48 -12.48 -1.48
C VAL A 176 8.98 -12.26 -1.51
N THR A 177 9.49 -11.68 -2.60
CA THR A 177 10.92 -11.41 -2.77
C THR A 177 11.16 -10.23 -3.70
N HIS A 178 12.27 -9.48 -3.52
CA HIS A 178 12.78 -8.61 -4.57
C HIS A 178 13.36 -9.48 -5.69
N ILE A 179 13.28 -8.98 -6.92
CA ILE A 179 13.78 -9.68 -8.10
C ILE A 179 14.41 -8.68 -9.07
N GLU A 180 15.62 -8.99 -9.49
CA GLU A 180 16.33 -8.25 -10.53
C GLU A 180 16.27 -6.72 -10.33
N GLU A 181 16.52 -6.29 -9.09
CA GLU A 181 16.65 -4.90 -8.71
C GLU A 181 18.09 -4.43 -8.94
N GLY A 182 18.53 -4.50 -10.20
CA GLY A 182 19.87 -4.17 -10.65
C GLY A 182 20.10 -4.61 -12.08
N PHE A 183 21.28 -4.25 -12.59
CA PHE A 183 21.68 -4.46 -13.99
C PHE A 183 23.05 -5.14 -14.13
N ASP A 184 23.62 -5.64 -13.05
CA ASP A 184 24.82 -6.46 -13.07
C ASP A 184 24.48 -7.94 -13.37
N GLU A 185 25.51 -8.70 -13.75
CA GLU A 185 25.34 -10.12 -14.12
C GLU A 185 24.68 -10.96 -13.03
N GLU A 186 24.87 -10.63 -11.76
CA GLU A 186 24.27 -11.38 -10.66
C GLU A 186 22.79 -11.06 -10.47
N SER A 187 22.43 -9.76 -10.51
CA SER A 187 21.03 -9.33 -10.38
C SER A 187 20.15 -9.91 -11.51
N LEU A 188 20.70 -10.04 -12.73
CA LEU A 188 19.96 -10.56 -13.89
C LEU A 188 19.77 -12.10 -13.91
N LYS A 189 20.11 -12.83 -12.84
CA LYS A 189 19.90 -14.28 -12.70
C LYS A 189 18.70 -14.64 -11.83
N GLY A 190 17.93 -13.69 -11.40
CA GLY A 190 16.86 -13.90 -10.43
C GLY A 190 15.84 -14.95 -10.85
N ILE A 191 15.36 -14.88 -12.10
CA ILE A 191 14.38 -15.85 -12.64
C ILE A 191 15.01 -17.22 -12.81
N ASP A 192 16.25 -17.34 -13.25
CA ASP A 192 16.95 -18.61 -13.36
C ASP A 192 17.10 -19.28 -11.99
N TYR A 193 17.44 -18.54 -10.94
CA TYR A 193 17.47 -19.05 -9.58
C TYR A 193 16.08 -19.50 -9.12
N LEU A 194 15.02 -18.73 -9.36
CA LEU A 194 13.65 -19.16 -9.02
C LEU A 194 13.27 -20.47 -9.72
N LYS A 195 13.60 -20.61 -11.01
CA LYS A 195 13.39 -21.87 -11.76
C LYS A 195 14.19 -23.01 -11.18
N GLN A 196 15.46 -22.79 -10.85
CA GLN A 196 16.34 -23.80 -10.25
C GLN A 196 15.82 -24.29 -8.89
N TYR A 197 15.27 -23.41 -8.06
CA TYR A 197 14.65 -23.75 -6.77
C TYR A 197 13.22 -24.28 -6.90
N GLY A 198 12.64 -24.33 -8.10
CA GLY A 198 11.22 -24.66 -8.29
C GLY A 198 10.28 -23.64 -7.66
N ALA A 199 10.75 -22.41 -7.48
CA ALA A 199 10.06 -21.35 -6.75
C ALA A 199 9.37 -20.31 -7.66
N LEU A 200 9.33 -20.51 -8.98
CA LEU A 200 8.58 -19.66 -9.91
C LEU A 200 7.18 -20.26 -10.13
N THR A 201 6.20 -19.85 -9.34
CA THR A 201 4.83 -20.38 -9.36
C THR A 201 3.80 -19.28 -9.09
N GLU A 202 2.52 -19.61 -9.11
CA GLU A 202 1.41 -18.69 -8.75
C GLU A 202 1.42 -18.21 -7.29
N HIS A 203 2.29 -18.75 -6.43
CA HIS A 203 2.51 -18.28 -5.07
C HIS A 203 3.57 -17.18 -5.01
N THR A 204 4.34 -16.98 -6.08
CA THR A 204 5.50 -16.07 -6.09
C THR A 204 5.10 -14.66 -6.44
N VAL A 205 5.45 -13.72 -5.57
CA VAL A 205 5.24 -12.28 -5.73
C VAL A 205 6.62 -11.61 -5.76
N MET A 206 6.95 -11.02 -6.88
CA MET A 206 8.26 -10.44 -7.16
C MET A 206 8.20 -8.92 -7.26
N VAL A 207 9.09 -8.22 -6.57
CA VAL A 207 9.12 -6.76 -6.50
C VAL A 207 10.25 -6.20 -7.37
N HIS A 208 10.01 -5.05 -8.00
CA HIS A 208 10.86 -4.28 -8.91
C HIS A 208 10.97 -4.84 -10.32
N GLY A 209 11.63 -5.97 -10.55
CA GLY A 209 11.74 -6.61 -11.85
C GLY A 209 12.32 -5.72 -12.96
N LEU A 210 13.34 -4.93 -12.65
CA LEU A 210 13.90 -3.96 -13.59
C LEU A 210 14.70 -4.61 -14.70
N GLY A 211 15.40 -5.72 -14.38
CA GLY A 211 16.27 -6.45 -15.28
C GLY A 211 15.56 -7.47 -16.16
N LEU A 212 14.29 -7.79 -15.89
CA LEU A 212 13.55 -8.85 -16.57
C LEU A 212 13.59 -8.77 -18.08
N SER A 213 14.05 -9.86 -18.74
CA SER A 213 14.05 -10.04 -20.18
C SER A 213 12.66 -10.44 -20.71
N ASP A 214 12.50 -10.54 -22.03
CA ASP A 214 11.26 -11.06 -22.62
C ASP A 214 11.03 -12.52 -22.29
N GLU A 215 12.10 -13.35 -22.22
CA GLU A 215 12.04 -14.77 -21.84
C GLU A 215 11.59 -14.91 -20.38
N ASP A 216 12.13 -14.10 -19.48
CA ASP A 216 11.70 -14.08 -18.07
C ASP A 216 10.23 -13.74 -17.93
N LEU A 217 9.76 -12.75 -18.69
CA LEU A 217 8.34 -12.35 -18.68
C LEU A 217 7.43 -13.46 -19.21
N ASP A 218 7.86 -14.21 -20.22
CA ASP A 218 7.11 -15.36 -20.75
C ASP A 218 7.04 -16.50 -19.70
N ASP A 219 8.14 -16.76 -18.98
CA ASP A 219 8.19 -17.74 -17.88
C ASP A 219 7.30 -17.30 -16.69
N ILE A 220 7.33 -16.03 -16.31
CA ILE A 220 6.48 -15.44 -15.27
C ILE A 220 5.00 -15.58 -15.63
N ALA A 221 4.62 -15.25 -16.86
CA ALA A 221 3.25 -15.38 -17.34
C ALA A 221 2.76 -16.83 -17.33
N LYS A 222 3.60 -17.78 -17.82
CA LYS A 222 3.31 -19.21 -17.80
C LYS A 222 3.15 -19.75 -16.38
N ALA A 223 3.99 -19.29 -15.44
CA ALA A 223 3.91 -19.66 -14.03
C ALA A 223 2.73 -19.01 -13.29
N LYS A 224 2.07 -18.01 -13.90
CA LYS A 224 1.04 -17.17 -13.29
C LYS A 224 1.55 -16.43 -12.03
N ALA A 225 2.84 -16.18 -11.96
CA ALA A 225 3.46 -15.45 -10.87
C ALA A 225 3.10 -13.95 -10.96
N HIS A 226 3.37 -13.21 -9.89
CA HIS A 226 2.90 -11.83 -9.73
C HIS A 226 4.07 -10.85 -9.68
N LEU A 227 3.86 -9.65 -10.22
CA LEU A 227 4.84 -8.57 -10.19
C LEU A 227 4.30 -7.36 -9.39
N VAL A 228 5.18 -6.74 -8.62
CA VAL A 228 4.94 -5.46 -7.94
C VAL A 228 5.94 -4.45 -8.46
N THR A 229 5.45 -3.30 -8.92
CA THR A 229 6.31 -2.19 -9.35
C THR A 229 6.30 -1.07 -8.32
N CYS A 230 7.47 -0.44 -8.11
CA CYS A 230 7.67 0.75 -7.26
C CYS A 230 8.35 1.85 -8.10
N PRO A 231 7.63 2.49 -9.03
CA PRO A 231 8.20 3.41 -10.02
C PRO A 231 9.07 4.53 -9.45
N VAL A 232 8.68 5.13 -8.30
CA VAL A 232 9.46 6.21 -7.68
C VAL A 232 10.80 5.70 -7.19
N SER A 233 10.83 4.58 -6.46
CA SER A 233 12.05 3.96 -5.97
C SER A 233 12.95 3.54 -7.14
N ASN A 234 12.38 2.85 -8.12
CA ASN A 234 13.08 2.42 -9.33
C ASN A 234 13.75 3.60 -10.04
N TYR A 235 13.02 4.70 -10.25
CA TYR A 235 13.55 5.87 -10.92
C TYR A 235 14.57 6.62 -10.07
N PHE A 236 14.33 6.73 -8.77
CA PHE A 236 15.28 7.40 -7.86
C PHE A 236 16.63 6.68 -7.86
N MET A 237 16.62 5.36 -7.71
CA MET A 237 17.85 4.57 -7.64
C MET A 237 18.49 4.29 -9.00
N PHE A 238 17.70 4.00 -10.05
CA PHE A 238 18.22 3.46 -11.32
C PHE A 238 17.94 4.34 -12.55
N LYS A 239 17.22 5.47 -12.39
CA LYS A 239 16.83 6.40 -13.48
C LYS A 239 15.98 5.73 -14.57
N THR A 240 15.29 4.64 -14.22
CA THR A 240 14.36 3.94 -15.12
C THR A 240 13.17 3.38 -14.33
N ILE A 241 12.13 2.95 -15.04
CA ILE A 241 11.00 2.19 -14.49
C ILE A 241 10.92 0.84 -15.20
N ALA A 242 10.23 -0.12 -14.56
CA ALA A 242 10.00 -1.44 -15.11
C ALA A 242 9.31 -1.41 -16.49
N ARG A 243 9.36 -2.52 -17.21
CA ARG A 243 8.81 -2.69 -18.56
C ARG A 243 7.30 -3.00 -18.50
N LEU A 244 6.53 -2.07 -17.94
CA LEU A 244 5.11 -2.28 -17.61
C LEU A 244 4.24 -2.62 -18.83
N LYS A 245 4.51 -2.01 -19.99
CA LYS A 245 3.75 -2.30 -21.21
C LYS A 245 3.93 -3.76 -21.64
N GLU A 246 5.13 -4.27 -21.54
CA GLU A 246 5.48 -5.66 -21.84
C GLU A 246 4.90 -6.63 -20.81
N TRP A 247 4.80 -6.20 -19.54
CA TRP A 247 4.15 -6.97 -18.49
C TRP A 247 2.64 -7.10 -18.74
N PHE A 248 1.98 -5.99 -19.07
CA PHE A 248 0.55 -5.97 -19.38
C PHE A 248 0.22 -6.76 -20.65
N ALA A 249 1.09 -6.70 -21.68
CA ALA A 249 0.90 -7.45 -22.92
C ALA A 249 0.89 -8.99 -22.74
N ARG A 250 1.40 -9.48 -21.60
CA ARG A 250 1.42 -10.90 -21.23
C ARG A 250 0.39 -11.26 -20.16
N ASP A 251 -0.55 -10.38 -19.88
CA ASP A 251 -1.58 -10.56 -18.82
C ASP A 251 -0.99 -10.88 -17.43
N ILE A 252 0.24 -10.48 -17.15
CA ILE A 252 0.86 -10.63 -15.85
C ILE A 252 0.07 -9.80 -14.83
N ASN A 253 -0.21 -10.37 -13.66
CA ASN A 253 -0.88 -9.66 -12.58
C ASN A 253 0.09 -8.66 -11.93
N VAL A 254 -0.08 -7.38 -12.23
CA VAL A 254 0.79 -6.28 -11.77
C VAL A 254 0.12 -5.51 -10.65
N SER A 255 0.87 -5.26 -9.57
CA SER A 255 0.47 -4.44 -8.43
C SER A 255 1.41 -3.24 -8.25
N LEU A 256 0.96 -2.23 -7.50
CA LEU A 256 1.72 -1.03 -7.19
C LEU A 256 2.11 -1.00 -5.73
N GLY A 257 3.38 -0.73 -5.43
CA GLY A 257 3.94 -0.53 -4.10
C GLY A 257 4.70 0.78 -4.00
N THR A 258 4.87 1.31 -2.80
CA THR A 258 5.54 2.59 -2.54
C THR A 258 7.03 2.45 -2.24
N ASP A 259 7.46 1.27 -1.83
CA ASP A 259 8.74 1.07 -1.15
C ASP A 259 8.85 1.99 0.10
N SER A 260 10.01 2.11 0.71
CA SER A 260 10.19 3.04 1.83
C SER A 260 10.35 4.49 1.38
N PRO A 261 9.97 5.50 2.17
CA PRO A 261 10.22 6.89 1.82
C PRO A 261 11.71 7.27 1.69
N MET A 262 12.63 6.39 2.08
CA MET A 262 14.06 6.63 1.95
C MET A 262 14.60 6.35 0.53
N SER A 263 13.85 5.63 -0.31
CA SER A 263 14.11 5.41 -1.74
C SER A 263 12.88 5.75 -2.60
N GLY A 264 11.71 5.36 -2.14
CA GLY A 264 10.45 5.43 -2.85
C GLY A 264 9.60 6.68 -2.59
N SER A 265 8.31 6.54 -2.76
CA SER A 265 7.36 7.65 -2.62
C SER A 265 7.00 7.95 -1.16
N ILE A 266 6.50 9.15 -0.93
CA ILE A 266 5.97 9.55 0.38
C ILE A 266 4.65 8.83 0.72
N ASN A 267 3.90 8.37 -0.29
CA ASN A 267 2.65 7.62 -0.15
C ASN A 267 2.16 7.08 -1.49
N ILE A 268 1.07 6.30 -1.46
CA ILE A 268 0.49 5.70 -2.67
C ILE A 268 -0.03 6.75 -3.68
N LEU A 269 -0.45 7.93 -3.23
CA LEU A 269 -0.97 8.99 -4.10
C LEU A 269 0.15 9.63 -4.93
N GLU A 270 1.34 9.83 -4.34
CA GLU A 270 2.53 10.26 -5.09
C GLU A 270 2.96 9.17 -6.09
N GLU A 271 2.94 7.92 -5.65
CA GLU A 271 3.33 6.77 -6.48
C GLU A 271 2.48 6.67 -7.74
N ILE A 272 1.15 6.79 -7.61
CA ILE A 272 0.23 6.78 -8.75
C ILE A 272 0.52 7.94 -9.72
N LYS A 273 0.71 9.15 -9.20
CA LYS A 273 1.01 10.32 -10.04
C LYS A 273 2.32 10.15 -10.81
N PHE A 274 3.34 9.64 -10.11
CA PHE A 274 4.64 9.38 -10.73
C PHE A 274 4.55 8.27 -11.76
N LEU A 275 3.84 7.17 -11.48
CA LEU A 275 3.59 6.09 -12.42
C LEU A 275 3.01 6.62 -13.74
N LYS A 276 1.94 7.44 -13.66
CA LYS A 276 1.30 8.04 -14.85
C LYS A 276 2.28 8.87 -15.67
N MET A 277 3.05 9.73 -15.00
CA MET A 277 4.04 10.60 -15.65
C MET A 277 5.16 9.78 -16.30
N ALA A 278 5.72 8.82 -15.58
CA ALA A 278 6.84 8.01 -16.03
C ALA A 278 6.43 7.05 -17.17
N TYR A 279 5.23 6.46 -17.09
CA TYR A 279 4.68 5.61 -18.14
C TYR A 279 4.49 6.41 -19.44
N LYS A 280 3.85 7.59 -19.37
CA LYS A 280 3.69 8.48 -20.51
C LYS A 280 5.03 8.91 -21.10
N SER A 281 6.00 9.24 -20.27
CA SER A 281 7.34 9.62 -20.72
C SER A 281 8.06 8.48 -21.44
N LYS A 282 7.90 7.23 -20.95
CA LYS A 282 8.57 6.05 -21.51
C LYS A 282 7.92 5.54 -22.80
N TYR A 283 6.58 5.55 -22.87
CA TYR A 283 5.83 4.89 -23.96
C TYR A 283 5.08 5.85 -24.88
N GLY A 284 5.02 7.15 -24.56
CA GLY A 284 4.31 8.17 -25.37
C GLY A 284 2.78 8.09 -25.28
N GLU A 285 2.23 7.27 -24.37
CA GLU A 285 0.81 7.07 -24.17
C GLU A 285 0.45 7.08 -22.67
N ASP A 286 -0.80 7.35 -22.35
CA ASP A 286 -1.27 7.31 -20.97
C ASP A 286 -1.61 5.87 -20.56
N ILE A 287 -1.30 5.49 -19.32
CA ILE A 287 -1.81 4.27 -18.70
C ILE A 287 -3.29 4.49 -18.34
N ASP A 288 -4.13 3.49 -18.60
CA ASP A 288 -5.55 3.55 -18.27
C ASP A 288 -5.80 3.65 -16.76
N ASP A 289 -6.62 4.62 -16.35
CA ASP A 289 -6.91 4.91 -14.94
C ASP A 289 -7.59 3.74 -14.21
N ARG A 290 -8.41 2.94 -14.91
CA ARG A 290 -9.01 1.73 -14.36
C ARG A 290 -7.97 0.65 -14.10
N THR A 291 -6.98 0.52 -14.98
CA THR A 291 -5.83 -0.38 -14.79
C THR A 291 -5.06 0.00 -13.53
N ILE A 292 -4.80 1.29 -13.30
CA ILE A 292 -4.13 1.76 -12.06
C ILE A 292 -4.97 1.41 -10.83
N LEU A 293 -6.29 1.63 -10.87
CA LEU A 293 -7.17 1.24 -9.75
C LEU A 293 -7.05 -0.26 -9.45
N PHE A 294 -6.95 -1.10 -10.47
CA PHE A 294 -6.76 -2.54 -10.27
C PHE A 294 -5.40 -2.88 -9.66
N MET A 295 -4.35 -2.15 -10.01
CA MET A 295 -3.00 -2.34 -9.44
C MET A 295 -2.92 -2.03 -7.94
N ILE A 296 -3.88 -1.31 -7.38
CA ILE A 296 -3.94 -0.92 -5.96
C ILE A 296 -5.15 -1.49 -5.21
N THR A 297 -5.92 -2.39 -5.82
CA THR A 297 -7.09 -3.02 -5.22
C THR A 297 -7.12 -4.53 -5.47
N LYS A 298 -7.74 -4.98 -6.57
CA LYS A 298 -7.95 -6.42 -6.84
C LYS A 298 -6.65 -7.17 -7.16
N ASN A 299 -5.70 -6.55 -7.85
CA ASN A 299 -4.47 -7.22 -8.24
C ASN A 299 -3.59 -7.59 -7.04
N PRO A 300 -3.27 -6.67 -6.09
CA PRO A 300 -2.57 -7.05 -4.88
C PRO A 300 -3.40 -8.01 -4.00
N ALA A 301 -4.73 -7.88 -3.95
CA ALA A 301 -5.54 -8.84 -3.23
C ALA A 301 -5.37 -10.26 -3.79
N LYS A 302 -5.26 -10.42 -5.13
CA LYS A 302 -4.96 -11.69 -5.79
C LYS A 302 -3.53 -12.14 -5.52
N ALA A 303 -2.54 -11.27 -5.69
CA ALA A 303 -1.13 -11.59 -5.49
C ALA A 303 -0.84 -12.09 -4.08
N PHE A 304 -1.44 -11.46 -3.08
CA PHE A 304 -1.26 -11.84 -1.67
C PHE A 304 -2.28 -12.87 -1.16
N ARG A 305 -3.08 -13.48 -2.05
CA ARG A 305 -4.04 -14.56 -1.75
C ARG A 305 -5.11 -14.18 -0.72
N ILE A 306 -5.44 -12.88 -0.64
CA ILE A 306 -6.48 -12.32 0.23
C ILE A 306 -7.74 -11.90 -0.55
N ASN A 307 -7.83 -12.24 -1.82
CA ASN A 307 -8.91 -11.83 -2.74
C ASN A 307 -10.28 -12.48 -2.44
N LYS A 308 -10.37 -13.35 -1.44
CA LYS A 308 -11.64 -13.86 -0.90
C LYS A 308 -12.30 -12.87 0.07
N ASP A 309 -11.50 -11.93 0.61
CA ASP A 309 -11.91 -11.00 1.64
C ASP A 309 -11.71 -9.52 1.25
N PHE A 310 -10.76 -9.21 0.37
CA PHE A 310 -10.31 -7.85 0.06
C PHE A 310 -10.27 -7.56 -1.45
N GLY A 311 -10.13 -6.26 -1.79
CA GLY A 311 -9.99 -5.77 -3.17
C GLY A 311 -11.32 -5.54 -3.89
N TYR A 312 -12.46 -5.73 -3.22
CA TYR A 312 -13.81 -5.59 -3.79
C TYR A 312 -14.78 -4.95 -2.80
N ILE A 313 -15.74 -4.17 -3.33
CA ILE A 313 -16.97 -3.83 -2.60
C ILE A 313 -18.05 -4.81 -3.05
N LYS A 314 -18.27 -5.85 -2.25
CA LYS A 314 -19.17 -6.94 -2.57
C LYS A 314 -19.70 -7.62 -1.29
N PRO A 315 -20.95 -8.09 -1.25
CA PRO A 315 -21.46 -8.86 -0.10
C PRO A 315 -20.54 -10.02 0.27
N GLY A 316 -20.28 -10.15 1.56
CA GLY A 316 -19.35 -11.14 2.12
C GLY A 316 -17.90 -10.66 2.26
N TYR A 317 -17.47 -9.63 1.55
CA TYR A 317 -16.11 -9.05 1.65
C TYR A 317 -15.96 -8.15 2.87
N ILE A 318 -14.75 -7.96 3.32
CA ILE A 318 -14.45 -7.00 4.40
C ILE A 318 -14.80 -5.59 3.93
N ALA A 319 -15.46 -4.84 4.79
CA ALA A 319 -15.89 -3.47 4.52
C ALA A 319 -14.73 -2.47 4.71
N ASP A 320 -13.66 -2.67 3.91
CA ASP A 320 -12.54 -1.74 3.78
C ASP A 320 -12.80 -0.86 2.55
N ILE A 321 -13.09 0.41 2.79
CA ILE A 321 -13.62 1.33 1.77
C ILE A 321 -12.88 2.67 1.88
N THR A 322 -12.40 3.18 0.77
CA THR A 322 -11.91 4.55 0.65
C THR A 322 -12.90 5.37 -0.15
N ILE A 323 -13.15 6.60 0.29
CA ILE A 323 -14.12 7.50 -0.31
C ILE A 323 -13.41 8.79 -0.72
N VAL A 324 -13.54 9.16 -1.98
CA VAL A 324 -12.98 10.40 -2.53
C VAL A 324 -14.03 11.29 -3.15
N LYS A 325 -13.68 12.55 -3.39
CA LYS A 325 -14.52 13.51 -4.11
C LYS A 325 -14.54 13.21 -5.61
N PHE A 326 -15.73 13.23 -6.20
CA PHE A 326 -15.92 13.13 -7.63
C PHE A 326 -15.56 14.45 -8.33
N LYS A 327 -14.78 14.37 -9.41
CA LYS A 327 -14.25 15.51 -10.17
C LYS A 327 -14.44 15.34 -11.69
N GLY A 328 -15.62 14.87 -12.10
CA GLY A 328 -16.01 14.77 -13.51
C GLY A 328 -15.91 13.38 -14.11
N ASP A 329 -14.83 12.64 -13.88
CA ASP A 329 -14.67 11.24 -14.27
C ASP A 329 -14.39 10.36 -13.05
N ILE A 330 -14.96 9.16 -13.01
CA ILE A 330 -14.90 8.26 -11.85
C ILE A 330 -13.48 7.78 -11.58
N TYR A 331 -12.85 7.14 -12.56
CA TYR A 331 -11.52 6.54 -12.38
C TYR A 331 -10.46 7.62 -12.22
N SER A 332 -10.55 8.67 -13.03
CA SER A 332 -9.65 9.82 -12.94
C SER A 332 -9.74 10.52 -11.58
N SER A 333 -10.93 10.63 -10.99
CA SER A 333 -11.10 11.21 -9.65
C SER A 333 -10.37 10.40 -8.58
N ILE A 334 -10.36 9.07 -8.70
CA ILE A 334 -9.70 8.17 -7.75
C ILE A 334 -8.17 8.26 -7.89
N VAL A 335 -7.64 8.07 -9.10
CA VAL A 335 -6.19 7.96 -9.33
C VAL A 335 -5.46 9.31 -9.33
N ASN A 336 -6.16 10.42 -9.46
CA ASN A 336 -5.59 11.77 -9.32
C ASN A 336 -5.94 12.42 -7.97
N ALA A 337 -6.49 11.66 -7.02
CA ALA A 337 -6.79 12.16 -5.67
C ALA A 337 -5.51 12.62 -4.94
N TRP A 338 -5.72 13.55 -4.01
CA TRP A 338 -4.70 13.98 -3.05
C TRP A 338 -5.33 14.01 -1.65
N PHE A 339 -4.57 14.32 -0.62
CA PHE A 339 -5.05 14.30 0.77
C PHE A 339 -6.43 14.99 0.97
N ASN A 340 -6.63 16.15 0.34
CA ASN A 340 -7.88 16.92 0.48
C ASN A 340 -9.05 16.38 -0.37
N ASP A 341 -8.81 15.36 -1.16
CA ASP A 341 -9.84 14.67 -1.94
C ASP A 341 -10.36 13.40 -1.22
N ILE A 342 -9.59 12.88 -0.26
CA ILE A 342 -10.01 11.75 0.56
C ILE A 342 -11.04 12.25 1.57
N GLU A 343 -12.28 11.86 1.36
CA GLU A 343 -13.41 12.23 2.21
C GLU A 343 -13.40 11.40 3.49
N MET A 344 -13.19 10.08 3.35
CA MET A 344 -13.27 9.14 4.46
C MET A 344 -12.52 7.83 4.14
N VAL A 345 -11.96 7.20 5.16
CA VAL A 345 -11.45 5.82 5.10
C VAL A 345 -12.19 4.99 6.13
N ILE A 346 -12.68 3.83 5.71
CA ILE A 346 -13.45 2.87 6.52
C ILE A 346 -12.69 1.55 6.51
N MET A 347 -12.53 0.94 7.68
CA MET A 347 -11.91 -0.38 7.84
C MET A 347 -12.82 -1.28 8.68
N GLY A 348 -13.17 -2.43 8.13
CA GLY A 348 -14.11 -3.35 8.78
C GLY A 348 -15.45 -2.71 9.14
N GLY A 349 -15.92 -1.76 8.31
CA GLY A 349 -17.17 -1.02 8.53
C GLY A 349 -17.08 0.13 9.53
N LYS A 350 -15.91 0.40 10.13
CA LYS A 350 -15.70 1.54 11.06
C LYS A 350 -14.93 2.66 10.37
N VAL A 351 -15.34 3.90 10.57
CA VAL A 351 -14.62 5.07 10.08
C VAL A 351 -13.31 5.21 10.87
N VAL A 352 -12.18 5.28 10.18
CA VAL A 352 -10.84 5.38 10.79
C VAL A 352 -10.12 6.69 10.46
N TYR A 353 -10.56 7.38 9.41
CA TYR A 353 -10.06 8.69 8.98
C TYR A 353 -11.17 9.44 8.22
N ALA A 354 -11.39 10.71 8.52
CA ALA A 354 -12.37 11.54 7.81
C ALA A 354 -12.14 13.04 8.08
N PHE A 355 -12.89 13.92 7.41
CA PHE A 355 -13.00 15.32 7.80
C PHE A 355 -13.64 15.48 9.19
N SER A 356 -13.33 16.58 9.89
CA SER A 356 -13.82 16.84 11.26
C SER A 356 -15.34 16.99 11.37
N GLU A 357 -16.03 17.32 10.30
CA GLU A 357 -17.50 17.39 10.25
C GLU A 357 -18.18 16.04 10.55
N TYR A 358 -17.46 14.91 10.43
CA TYR A 358 -17.96 13.58 10.76
C TYR A 358 -17.68 13.16 12.23
N GLU A 359 -17.40 14.11 13.14
CA GLU A 359 -17.05 13.80 14.55
C GLU A 359 -18.14 13.00 15.26
N GLU A 360 -19.41 13.32 15.04
CA GLU A 360 -20.51 12.57 15.67
C GLU A 360 -20.58 11.11 15.17
N ILE A 361 -20.12 10.83 13.97
CA ILE A 361 -19.99 9.46 13.43
C ILE A 361 -18.83 8.74 14.13
N PHE A 362 -17.66 9.40 14.29
CA PHE A 362 -16.52 8.83 15.02
C PHE A 362 -16.92 8.44 16.46
N LYS A 363 -17.67 9.29 17.16
CA LYS A 363 -18.16 9.02 18.53
C LYS A 363 -19.09 7.80 18.63
N LYS A 364 -19.69 7.36 17.51
CA LYS A 364 -20.46 6.09 17.48
C LYS A 364 -19.57 4.85 17.52
N PHE A 365 -18.33 4.95 17.03
CA PHE A 365 -17.39 3.85 16.97
C PHE A 365 -16.36 3.87 18.08
N TYR A 366 -16.00 5.05 18.60
CA TYR A 366 -14.87 5.23 19.51
C TYR A 366 -15.24 6.11 20.70
N SER A 367 -14.75 5.72 21.89
CA SER A 367 -14.76 6.58 23.06
C SER A 367 -13.74 7.72 22.92
N GLN A 368 -13.93 8.79 23.68
CA GLN A 368 -12.99 9.90 23.74
C GLN A 368 -11.58 9.39 24.11
N GLY A 369 -10.57 9.87 23.39
CA GLY A 369 -9.17 9.44 23.54
C GLY A 369 -8.73 8.31 22.60
N ASN A 370 -9.66 7.62 21.92
CA ASN A 370 -9.32 6.61 20.92
C ASN A 370 -9.21 7.15 19.51
N PHE A 371 -9.43 8.43 19.32
CA PHE A 371 -9.19 9.17 18.08
C PHE A 371 -8.75 10.60 18.41
N SER A 372 -8.09 11.25 17.48
CA SER A 372 -7.60 12.63 17.62
C SER A 372 -8.00 13.50 16.43
N LYS A 373 -8.03 14.81 16.68
CA LYS A 373 -8.08 15.83 15.64
C LYS A 373 -6.66 16.19 15.22
N VAL A 374 -6.44 16.29 13.93
CA VAL A 374 -5.18 16.72 13.33
C VAL A 374 -5.46 17.73 12.23
N ILE A 375 -4.60 18.73 12.06
CA ILE A 375 -4.62 19.59 10.88
C ILE A 375 -3.67 18.96 9.87
N LEU A 376 -4.21 18.47 8.75
CA LEU A 376 -3.46 17.85 7.68
C LEU A 376 -3.72 18.61 6.38
N ASP A 377 -2.66 19.09 5.74
CA ASP A 377 -2.73 19.91 4.53
C ASP A 377 -3.76 21.06 4.67
N ARG A 378 -3.68 21.78 5.79
CA ARG A 378 -4.54 22.93 6.18
C ARG A 378 -6.02 22.59 6.39
N LYS A 379 -6.37 21.31 6.55
CA LYS A 379 -7.74 20.86 6.82
C LYS A 379 -7.79 20.04 8.11
N GLU A 380 -8.79 20.31 8.92
CA GLU A 380 -9.02 19.53 10.14
C GLU A 380 -9.56 18.13 9.80
N ARG A 381 -8.96 17.13 10.40
CA ARG A 381 -9.27 15.73 10.20
C ARG A 381 -9.44 15.00 11.52
N LEU A 382 -10.20 13.93 11.48
CA LEU A 382 -10.31 12.95 12.55
C LEU A 382 -9.53 11.70 12.12
N ILE A 383 -8.76 11.15 13.05
CA ILE A 383 -7.96 9.95 12.81
C ILE A 383 -7.96 9.07 14.05
N ILE A 384 -8.05 7.75 13.89
CA ILE A 384 -7.93 6.82 15.01
C ILE A 384 -6.55 6.92 15.67
N GLY A 385 -6.50 6.76 17.00
CA GLY A 385 -5.29 6.93 17.80
C GLY A 385 -4.94 8.39 18.06
N ASP A 386 -3.73 8.62 18.54
CA ASP A 386 -3.22 9.97 18.89
C ASP A 386 -1.95 10.29 18.10
N LEU A 387 -2.14 10.68 16.84
CA LEU A 387 -1.01 11.01 15.95
C LEU A 387 -0.23 12.24 16.43
N ASN A 388 -0.88 13.20 17.09
CA ASN A 388 -0.19 14.37 17.64
C ASN A 388 0.82 13.98 18.73
N THR A 389 0.42 13.12 19.67
CA THR A 389 1.32 12.60 20.70
C THR A 389 2.44 11.76 20.10
N ILE A 390 2.14 10.91 19.11
CA ILE A 390 3.15 10.11 18.41
C ILE A 390 4.22 11.01 17.79
N MET A 391 3.81 12.08 17.08
CA MET A 391 4.76 13.01 16.46
C MET A 391 5.59 13.77 17.50
N LYS A 392 4.99 14.21 18.62
CA LYS A 392 5.74 14.83 19.73
C LYS A 392 6.79 13.89 20.31
N GLN A 393 6.47 12.60 20.46
CA GLN A 393 7.42 11.59 20.93
C GLN A 393 8.55 11.35 19.91
N VAL A 394 8.25 11.28 18.62
CA VAL A 394 9.26 11.16 17.55
C VAL A 394 10.23 12.34 17.60
N TYR A 395 9.72 13.56 17.76
CA TYR A 395 10.59 14.75 17.94
C TYR A 395 11.41 14.70 19.23
N GLY A 396 10.85 14.14 20.31
CA GLY A 396 11.57 13.91 21.55
C GLY A 396 12.76 12.97 21.38
N PHE A 397 12.61 11.86 20.65
CA PHE A 397 13.70 10.93 20.35
C PHE A 397 14.80 11.57 19.48
N LEU A 398 14.41 12.40 18.53
CA LEU A 398 15.35 13.11 17.66
C LEU A 398 16.06 14.26 18.36
N GLY A 399 15.38 14.92 19.30
CA GLY A 399 15.82 16.16 19.93
C GLY A 399 15.53 17.43 19.13
N PHE A 400 14.77 17.32 18.03
CA PHE A 400 14.35 18.44 17.19
C PHE A 400 13.08 18.08 16.39
N LYS A 401 12.39 19.11 15.86
CA LYS A 401 11.24 18.93 14.98
C LYS A 401 11.74 18.55 13.58
N LYS A 402 11.26 17.40 13.10
CA LYS A 402 11.56 16.86 11.75
C LYS A 402 10.37 17.02 10.85
N GLU A 403 10.53 17.63 9.68
CA GLU A 403 9.52 17.61 8.64
C GLU A 403 9.48 16.22 7.98
N LEU A 404 8.29 15.63 7.96
CA LEU A 404 8.00 14.35 7.33
C LEU A 404 6.88 14.53 6.30
N PRO A 405 7.20 14.72 5.00
CA PRO A 405 6.21 15.08 3.98
C PRO A 405 5.13 14.01 3.78
N PHE A 406 5.38 12.80 4.23
CA PHE A 406 4.40 11.72 4.22
C PHE A 406 3.40 11.77 5.40
N ILE A 407 3.62 12.64 6.40
CA ILE A 407 2.67 12.99 7.48
C ILE A 407 2.67 14.53 7.61
N PRO A 408 2.03 15.24 6.66
CA PRO A 408 2.05 16.71 6.63
C PRO A 408 1.04 17.29 7.63
N ILE A 409 1.21 16.97 8.93
CA ILE A 409 0.38 17.51 10.01
C ILE A 409 0.98 18.77 10.61
N GLU A 410 0.11 19.70 10.96
CA GLU A 410 0.44 20.88 11.77
C GLU A 410 0.18 20.55 13.24
N LEU A 411 1.22 20.58 14.07
CA LEU A 411 1.06 20.39 15.52
C LEU A 411 0.76 21.75 16.17
N GLU A 412 -0.34 21.82 16.92
CA GLU A 412 -0.56 22.91 17.86
C GLU A 412 0.41 22.76 19.05
N TYR A 413 1.05 23.87 19.44
CA TYR A 413 2.01 23.94 20.55
C TYR A 413 1.31 24.13 21.89
#